data_3f19a65d5e107a368905fdaa53449504
#
_entry.id   3f19a65d5e107a368905fdaa53449504
#
_cell.length_a   1.000
_cell.length_b   1.000
_cell.length_c   1.000
_cell.angle_alpha   90.00
_cell.angle_beta   90.00
_cell.angle_gamma   90.00
#
_symmetry.space_group_name_H-M   'P 1'
#
loop_
_entity.id
_entity.type
_entity.pdbx_description
1 polymer ?
#
loop_
_entity_poly.entity_id
_entity_poly.type
_entity_poly.pdbx_seq_one_letter_code
_entity_poly.pdbx_strand_id
1 'polypeptide(L)'
;MDLGLIVDTTKSIRDENIPILTEALKHLVQEFEIGSDRTHVSLETFSSEATLHNKFNDERYHSEDALLKLISDSINNLAQPTRLDKALVLAKEEMFTEESGMRPDARNAVVLYTDGRSHPDTEDFYLDIVALKVKKKKRQPKTKLARGLFAY
;
A
#
# COMPACT_ATOMS: atom_id res chain seq x y z
N MET A 1 -13.85 3.45 4.01
CA MET A 1 -13.01 2.33 3.53
C MET A 1 -11.59 2.54 4.03
N ASP A 2 -10.84 1.47 4.28
CA ASP A 2 -9.42 1.54 4.62
C ASP A 2 -8.62 0.99 3.44
N LEU A 3 -7.85 1.86 2.78
CA LEU A 3 -7.09 1.59 1.56
C LEU A 3 -5.59 1.60 1.86
N GLY A 4 -4.96 0.44 1.79
CA GLY A 4 -3.50 0.32 1.85
C GLY A 4 -2.88 0.42 0.46
N LEU A 5 -1.91 1.30 0.30
CA LEU A 5 -1.07 1.42 -0.89
C LEU A 5 0.31 0.86 -0.55
N ILE A 6 0.73 -0.20 -1.23
CA ILE A 6 2.05 -0.83 -1.08
C ILE A 6 2.80 -0.63 -2.39
N VAL A 7 3.87 0.13 -2.35
CA VAL A 7 4.54 0.64 -3.55
C VAL A 7 5.99 0.20 -3.60
N ASP A 8 6.33 -0.50 -4.67
CA ASP A 8 7.70 -0.85 -5.02
C ASP A 8 8.48 0.42 -5.40
N THR A 9 9.58 0.68 -4.69
CA THR A 9 10.50 1.78 -4.96
C THR A 9 11.91 1.28 -5.23
N THR A 10 12.02 0.14 -5.93
CA THR A 10 13.31 -0.41 -6.32
C THR A 10 13.81 0.19 -7.64
N LYS A 11 15.13 0.09 -7.85
CA LYS A 11 15.79 0.58 -9.08
C LYS A 11 15.29 -0.08 -10.37
N SER A 12 14.59 -1.20 -10.30
CA SER A 12 13.96 -1.83 -11.46
C SER A 12 12.87 -0.96 -12.10
N ILE A 13 12.25 -0.07 -11.30
CA ILE A 13 11.23 0.88 -11.78
C ILE A 13 11.82 2.01 -12.62
N ARG A 14 13.13 2.22 -12.61
CA ARG A 14 13.86 3.29 -13.31
C ARG A 14 13.41 4.71 -12.90
N ASP A 15 14.38 5.61 -12.80
CA ASP A 15 14.16 6.99 -12.35
C ASP A 15 13.15 7.75 -13.23
N GLU A 16 13.16 7.50 -14.54
CA GLU A 16 12.25 8.12 -15.51
C GLU A 16 10.78 7.76 -15.31
N ASN A 17 10.48 6.62 -14.65
CA ASN A 17 9.13 6.16 -14.39
C ASN A 17 8.59 6.65 -13.04
N ILE A 18 9.42 7.20 -12.16
CA ILE A 18 9.00 7.70 -10.86
C ILE A 18 7.92 8.79 -10.96
N PRO A 19 8.04 9.80 -11.83
CA PRO A 19 6.97 10.78 -11.99
C PRO A 19 5.65 10.15 -12.45
N ILE A 20 5.72 9.18 -13.36
CA ILE A 20 4.53 8.48 -13.90
C ILE A 20 3.86 7.68 -12.78
N LEU A 21 4.64 6.95 -11.98
CA LEU A 21 4.14 6.20 -10.83
C LEU A 21 3.49 7.12 -9.80
N THR A 22 4.17 8.21 -9.46
CA THR A 22 3.67 9.20 -8.51
C THR A 22 2.32 9.77 -8.96
N GLU A 23 2.20 10.19 -10.22
CA GLU A 23 0.94 10.70 -10.75
C GLU A 23 -0.15 9.63 -10.81
N ALA A 24 0.18 8.39 -11.19
CA ALA A 24 -0.79 7.30 -11.18
C ALA A 24 -1.36 7.01 -9.79
N LEU A 25 -0.51 7.08 -8.75
CA LEU A 25 -0.96 6.91 -7.36
C LEU A 25 -1.80 8.09 -6.87
N LYS A 26 -1.46 9.31 -7.26
CA LYS A 26 -2.27 10.49 -6.96
C LYS A 26 -3.65 10.38 -7.61
N HIS A 27 -3.72 10.07 -8.90
CA HIS A 27 -5.00 9.85 -9.57
C HIS A 27 -5.82 8.74 -8.92
N LEU A 28 -5.17 7.64 -8.51
CA LEU A 28 -5.86 6.57 -7.79
C LEU A 28 -6.51 7.07 -6.50
N VAL A 29 -5.79 7.88 -5.70
CA VAL A 29 -6.31 8.43 -4.44
C VAL A 29 -7.47 9.39 -4.69
N GLN A 30 -7.42 10.18 -5.75
CA GLN A 30 -8.46 11.13 -6.14
C GLN A 30 -9.79 10.47 -6.57
N GLU A 31 -9.78 9.16 -6.87
CA GLU A 31 -11.01 8.40 -7.12
C GLU A 31 -11.82 8.11 -5.83
N PHE A 32 -11.28 8.47 -4.65
CA PHE A 32 -11.92 8.20 -3.36
C PHE A 32 -12.23 9.50 -2.61
N GLU A 33 -13.36 9.52 -1.92
CA GLU A 33 -13.64 10.56 -0.94
C GLU A 33 -12.78 10.35 0.30
N ILE A 34 -11.77 11.19 0.51
CA ILE A 34 -10.87 11.15 1.66
C ILE A 34 -11.45 11.99 2.79
N GLY A 35 -11.41 11.48 4.02
CA GLY A 35 -11.92 12.20 5.18
C GLY A 35 -11.99 11.33 6.42
N SER A 36 -12.16 11.94 7.59
CA SER A 36 -12.18 11.27 8.90
C SER A 36 -13.29 10.22 9.04
N ASP A 37 -14.41 10.39 8.34
CA ASP A 37 -15.54 9.46 8.28
C ASP A 37 -15.67 8.74 6.93
N ARG A 38 -14.73 8.94 6.02
CA ARG A 38 -14.73 8.46 4.65
C ARG A 38 -13.65 7.39 4.41
N THR A 39 -12.87 7.53 3.36
CA THR A 39 -11.75 6.65 3.07
C THR A 39 -10.51 7.11 3.82
N HIS A 40 -9.89 6.19 4.57
CA HIS A 40 -8.56 6.36 5.12
C HIS A 40 -7.56 5.66 4.22
N VAL A 41 -6.44 6.32 3.95
CA VAL A 41 -5.38 5.77 3.12
C VAL A 41 -4.11 5.64 3.95
N SER A 42 -3.46 4.49 3.86
CA SER A 42 -2.14 4.23 4.44
C SER A 42 -1.17 3.91 3.31
N LEU A 43 -0.01 4.55 3.30
CA LEU A 43 1.04 4.41 2.31
C LEU A 43 2.23 3.66 2.91
N GLU A 44 2.64 2.63 2.21
CA GLU A 44 3.86 1.88 2.45
C GLU A 44 4.70 1.86 1.17
N THR A 45 6.01 2.07 1.30
CA THR A 45 6.97 1.83 0.22
C THR A 45 7.92 0.72 0.61
N PHE A 46 8.42 -0.02 -0.38
CA PHE A 46 9.42 -1.05 -0.13
C PHE A 46 10.50 -1.11 -1.21
N SER A 47 11.67 -1.53 -0.76
CA SER A 47 12.84 -1.88 -1.56
C SER A 47 13.62 -2.99 -0.85
N SER A 48 14.81 -2.74 -0.32
CA SER A 48 15.53 -3.63 0.60
C SER A 48 14.85 -3.75 1.97
N GLU A 49 14.15 -2.70 2.37
CA GLU A 49 13.30 -2.62 3.57
C GLU A 49 11.91 -2.11 3.17
N ALA A 50 10.95 -2.33 4.06
CA ALA A 50 9.62 -1.76 3.96
C ALA A 50 9.46 -0.62 4.95
N THR A 51 8.75 0.44 4.55
CA THR A 51 8.52 1.63 5.36
C THR A 51 7.06 2.04 5.31
N LEU A 52 6.41 2.07 6.47
CA LEU A 52 5.06 2.62 6.63
C LEU A 52 5.15 4.13 6.85
N HIS A 53 4.60 4.92 5.94
CA HIS A 53 4.69 6.38 5.96
C HIS A 53 3.62 7.04 6.81
N ASN A 54 2.43 6.44 6.86
CA ASN A 54 1.33 6.88 7.72
C ASN A 54 0.42 5.71 8.09
N LYS A 55 -0.30 5.86 9.18
CA LYS A 55 -1.32 4.92 9.66
C LYS A 55 -2.71 5.39 9.27
N PHE A 56 -3.70 4.50 9.29
CA PHE A 56 -5.10 4.87 8.98
C PHE A 56 -5.69 5.90 9.95
N ASN A 57 -5.26 5.90 11.22
CA ASN A 57 -5.69 6.85 12.24
C ASN A 57 -4.86 8.12 12.31
N ASP A 58 -3.96 8.35 11.39
CA ASP A 58 -3.18 9.59 11.32
C ASP A 58 -4.03 10.70 10.69
N GLU A 59 -4.66 11.52 11.55
CA GLU A 59 -5.58 12.58 11.14
C GLU A 59 -4.97 13.61 10.19
N ARG A 60 -3.64 13.76 10.19
CA ARG A 60 -2.93 14.67 9.27
C ARG A 60 -3.18 14.32 7.81
N TYR A 61 -3.46 13.03 7.54
CA TYR A 61 -3.68 12.49 6.21
C TYR A 61 -5.16 12.15 5.91
N HIS A 62 -6.08 12.66 6.70
CA HIS A 62 -7.51 12.60 6.40
C HIS A 62 -7.96 13.73 5.47
N SER A 63 -7.04 14.21 4.62
CA SER A 63 -7.31 15.14 3.54
C SER A 63 -6.57 14.73 2.27
N GLU A 64 -7.20 14.99 1.12
CA GLU A 64 -6.64 14.67 -0.19
C GLU A 64 -5.27 15.35 -0.38
N ASP A 65 -5.20 16.68 -0.17
CA ASP A 65 -3.97 17.45 -0.37
C ASP A 65 -2.78 16.91 0.44
N ALA A 66 -3.02 16.51 1.69
CA ALA A 66 -1.96 15.94 2.54
C ALA A 66 -1.49 14.58 2.03
N LEU A 67 -2.40 13.74 1.53
CA LEU A 67 -2.05 12.46 0.93
C LEU A 67 -1.29 12.63 -0.39
N LEU A 68 -1.72 13.54 -1.25
CA LEU A 68 -1.02 13.82 -2.51
C LEU A 68 0.40 14.31 -2.27
N LYS A 69 0.58 15.14 -1.23
CA LYS A 69 1.91 15.57 -0.78
C LYS A 69 2.73 14.39 -0.24
N LEU A 70 2.16 13.56 0.64
CA LEU A 70 2.82 12.39 1.18
C LEU A 70 3.33 11.46 0.07
N ILE A 71 2.49 11.17 -0.92
CA ILE A 71 2.86 10.35 -2.09
C ILE A 71 4.06 10.97 -2.82
N SER A 72 4.02 12.27 -3.09
CA SER A 72 5.12 12.97 -3.77
C SER A 72 6.42 12.92 -2.98
N ASP A 73 6.35 13.05 -1.67
CA ASP A 73 7.52 13.10 -0.80
C ASP A 73 8.12 11.70 -0.56
N SER A 74 7.30 10.64 -0.65
CA SER A 74 7.70 9.27 -0.29
C SER A 74 8.25 8.45 -1.48
N ILE A 75 7.87 8.78 -2.72
CA ILE A 75 8.22 8.00 -3.91
C ILE A 75 9.39 8.65 -4.66
N ASN A 76 10.54 8.68 -4.03
CA ASN A 76 11.72 9.34 -4.62
C ASN A 76 13.06 8.63 -4.32
N ASN A 77 13.04 7.51 -3.60
CA ASN A 77 14.27 6.85 -3.17
C ASN A 77 14.31 5.41 -3.68
N LEU A 78 15.14 5.16 -4.69
CA LEU A 78 15.27 3.86 -5.31
C LEU A 78 16.45 3.08 -4.70
N ALA A 79 16.17 1.95 -4.06
CA ALA A 79 17.17 1.05 -3.52
C ALA A 79 17.01 -0.38 -4.06
N GLN A 80 17.86 -1.27 -3.67
CA GLN A 80 17.79 -2.71 -3.97
C GLN A 80 18.20 -3.50 -2.73
N PRO A 81 17.80 -4.77 -2.59
CA PRO A 81 16.97 -5.59 -3.49
C PRO A 81 15.46 -5.36 -3.31
N THR A 82 14.63 -6.02 -4.14
CA THR A 82 13.17 -6.02 -4.02
C THR A 82 12.71 -7.06 -3.00
N ARG A 83 12.35 -6.64 -1.80
CA ARG A 83 11.91 -7.48 -0.68
C ARG A 83 10.40 -7.36 -0.47
N LEU A 84 9.62 -7.95 -1.38
CA LEU A 84 8.15 -7.99 -1.29
C LEU A 84 7.66 -8.72 -0.04
N ASP A 85 8.40 -9.73 0.44
CA ASP A 85 8.13 -10.43 1.69
C ASP A 85 8.05 -9.46 2.89
N LYS A 86 9.03 -8.57 3.04
CA LYS A 86 9.04 -7.56 4.11
C LYS A 86 7.85 -6.61 4.02
N ALA A 87 7.49 -6.20 2.80
CA ALA A 87 6.32 -5.34 2.61
C ALA A 87 5.04 -6.03 3.06
N LEU A 88 4.84 -7.28 2.69
CA LEU A 88 3.63 -8.00 3.08
C LEU A 88 3.57 -8.31 4.58
N VAL A 89 4.72 -8.56 5.21
CA VAL A 89 4.82 -8.70 6.68
C VAL A 89 4.45 -7.38 7.36
N LEU A 90 5.03 -6.25 6.92
CA LEU A 90 4.75 -4.93 7.50
C LEU A 90 3.27 -4.56 7.33
N ALA A 91 2.71 -4.79 6.15
CA ALA A 91 1.29 -4.55 5.90
C ALA A 91 0.39 -5.38 6.84
N LYS A 92 0.74 -6.63 7.09
CA LYS A 92 -0.02 -7.53 7.97
C LYS A 92 0.12 -7.14 9.45
N GLU A 93 1.33 -6.83 9.89
CA GLU A 93 1.67 -6.67 11.30
C GLU A 93 1.52 -5.22 11.81
N GLU A 94 1.64 -4.25 10.92
CA GLU A 94 1.55 -2.85 11.28
C GLU A 94 0.43 -2.10 10.55
N MET A 95 0.34 -2.15 9.20
CA MET A 95 -0.63 -1.33 8.47
C MET A 95 -2.07 -1.72 8.79
N PHE A 96 -2.43 -3.00 8.65
CA PHE A 96 -3.80 -3.49 8.83
C PHE A 96 -4.05 -4.01 10.25
N THR A 97 -3.79 -3.18 11.25
CA THR A 97 -4.03 -3.44 12.67
C THR A 97 -5.01 -2.43 13.26
N GLU A 98 -5.67 -2.81 14.36
CA GLU A 98 -6.53 -1.88 15.11
C GLU A 98 -5.72 -0.70 15.67
N GLU A 99 -4.47 -0.94 16.08
CA GLU A 99 -3.54 0.09 16.56
C GLU A 99 -3.19 1.13 15.48
N SER A 100 -3.22 0.73 14.22
CA SER A 100 -3.02 1.63 13.07
C SER A 100 -4.34 2.23 12.57
N GLY A 101 -5.44 2.01 13.30
CA GLY A 101 -6.73 2.59 12.97
C GLY A 101 -7.50 1.84 11.88
N MET A 102 -7.13 0.58 11.60
CA MET A 102 -7.97 -0.26 10.74
C MET A 102 -9.35 -0.41 11.38
N ARG A 103 -10.38 0.01 10.68
CA ARG A 103 -11.76 -0.01 11.16
C ARG A 103 -12.39 -1.37 10.87
N PRO A 104 -12.90 -2.09 11.92
CA PRO A 104 -13.44 -3.45 11.76
C PRO A 104 -14.69 -3.51 10.85
N ASP A 105 -15.46 -2.44 10.79
CA ASP A 105 -16.68 -2.35 9.98
C ASP A 105 -16.44 -1.69 8.61
N ALA A 106 -15.24 -1.16 8.35
CA ALA A 106 -14.89 -0.61 7.06
C ALA A 106 -14.52 -1.71 6.05
N ARG A 107 -14.68 -1.39 4.76
CA ARG A 107 -14.09 -2.21 3.71
C ARG A 107 -12.59 -1.96 3.69
N ASN A 108 -11.81 -3.03 3.65
CA ASN A 108 -10.36 -2.95 3.50
C ASN A 108 -9.99 -3.33 2.07
N ALA A 109 -9.08 -2.58 1.49
CA ALA A 109 -8.51 -2.87 0.18
C ALA A 109 -6.99 -2.64 0.22
N VAL A 110 -6.26 -3.42 -0.56
CA VAL A 110 -4.83 -3.25 -0.80
C VAL A 110 -4.61 -3.09 -2.29
N VAL A 111 -3.85 -2.08 -2.65
CA VAL A 111 -3.27 -1.93 -3.99
C VAL A 111 -1.76 -2.12 -3.85
N LEU A 112 -1.26 -3.17 -4.47
CA LEU A 112 0.17 -3.44 -4.58
C LEU A 112 0.63 -2.99 -5.96
N TYR A 113 1.57 -2.05 -5.99
CA TYR A 113 2.25 -1.60 -7.20
C TYR A 113 3.67 -2.15 -7.23
N THR A 114 3.97 -3.01 -8.20
CA THR A 114 5.28 -3.65 -8.36
C THR A 114 5.48 -4.07 -9.82
N ASP A 115 6.72 -4.15 -10.27
CA ASP A 115 7.08 -4.72 -11.58
C ASP A 115 7.06 -6.27 -11.58
N GLY A 116 6.72 -6.87 -10.44
CA GLY A 116 6.57 -8.32 -10.28
C GLY A 116 7.89 -9.08 -10.13
N ARG A 117 9.02 -8.39 -10.03
CA ARG A 117 10.33 -9.01 -9.81
C ARG A 117 10.65 -9.02 -8.32
N SER A 118 10.90 -10.18 -7.76
CA SER A 118 11.35 -10.35 -6.38
C SER A 118 12.80 -10.84 -6.36
N HIS A 119 13.53 -10.47 -5.31
CA HIS A 119 14.87 -10.99 -5.10
C HIS A 119 14.83 -12.51 -4.88
N PRO A 120 15.83 -13.29 -5.37
CA PRO A 120 15.87 -14.75 -5.17
C PRO A 120 15.79 -15.18 -3.69
N ASP A 121 16.30 -14.36 -2.77
CA ASP A 121 16.26 -14.62 -1.33
C ASP A 121 14.95 -14.13 -0.66
N THR A 122 13.94 -13.73 -1.46
CA THR A 122 12.63 -13.37 -0.93
C THR A 122 11.99 -14.60 -0.29
N GLU A 123 11.61 -14.47 0.98
CA GLU A 123 10.93 -15.53 1.70
C GLU A 123 9.55 -15.83 1.10
N ASP A 124 9.03 -17.03 1.34
CA ASP A 124 7.67 -17.40 0.89
C ASP A 124 6.63 -16.56 1.63
N PHE A 125 6.03 -15.62 0.90
CA PHE A 125 5.01 -14.69 1.41
C PHE A 125 3.57 -15.17 1.18
N TYR A 126 3.38 -16.40 0.70
CA TYR A 126 2.02 -16.92 0.43
C TYR A 126 1.13 -16.89 1.68
N LEU A 127 1.68 -17.24 2.84
CA LEU A 127 0.94 -17.22 4.11
C LEU A 127 0.58 -15.80 4.53
N ASP A 128 1.41 -14.81 4.23
CA ASP A 128 1.14 -13.40 4.55
C ASP A 128 0.02 -12.84 3.66
N ILE A 129 0.01 -13.18 2.38
CA ILE A 129 -1.11 -12.87 1.49
C ILE A 129 -2.41 -13.52 2.00
N VAL A 130 -2.35 -14.78 2.41
CA VAL A 130 -3.52 -15.50 2.96
C VAL A 130 -3.97 -14.85 4.26
N ALA A 131 -3.05 -14.45 5.14
CA ALA A 131 -3.37 -13.79 6.41
C ALA A 131 -4.04 -12.42 6.18
N LEU A 132 -3.55 -11.61 5.25
CA LEU A 132 -4.18 -10.34 4.85
C LEU A 132 -5.60 -10.55 4.31
N LYS A 133 -5.85 -11.67 3.61
CA LYS A 133 -7.20 -12.03 3.14
C LYS A 133 -8.13 -12.54 4.25
N VAL A 134 -7.61 -13.24 5.25
CA VAL A 134 -8.41 -13.93 6.29
C VAL A 134 -8.86 -12.98 7.40
N LYS A 135 -8.17 -11.87 7.66
CA LYS A 135 -8.66 -10.82 8.59
C LYS A 135 -10.09 -10.33 8.28
N LYS A 136 -10.69 -10.76 7.17
CA LYS A 136 -12.07 -10.43 6.71
C LYS A 136 -13.18 -11.38 7.13
N LYS A 137 -12.96 -12.40 7.99
CA LYS A 137 -13.97 -13.44 8.23
C LYS A 137 -14.90 -13.21 9.43
N LYS A 138 -15.27 -11.96 9.77
CA LYS A 138 -16.38 -11.72 10.70
C LYS A 138 -17.60 -10.97 10.17
N ARG A 139 -17.73 -10.73 8.88
CA ARG A 139 -19.01 -10.46 8.15
C ARG A 139 -18.68 -10.20 6.68
N GLN A 140 -19.37 -10.94 5.77
CA GLN A 140 -19.24 -10.78 4.32
C GLN A 140 -19.61 -9.37 3.85
N PRO A 141 -19.05 -8.81 2.76
CA PRO A 141 -19.09 -9.36 1.42
C PRO A 141 -17.83 -9.14 0.55
N LYS A 142 -17.69 -9.99 -0.43
CA LYS A 142 -16.91 -9.95 -1.70
C LYS A 142 -15.73 -8.99 -1.79
N THR A 143 -14.54 -9.51 -1.55
CA THR A 143 -13.26 -8.88 -1.91
C THR A 143 -13.05 -9.02 -3.41
N LYS A 144 -13.05 -7.94 -4.16
CA LYS A 144 -12.34 -7.88 -5.44
C LYS A 144 -10.87 -7.59 -5.13
N LEU A 145 -10.02 -8.60 -5.25
CA LEU A 145 -8.61 -8.36 -5.49
C LEU A 145 -8.55 -7.66 -6.85
N ALA A 146 -8.22 -6.40 -6.89
CA ALA A 146 -7.82 -5.76 -8.14
C ALA A 146 -6.49 -6.41 -8.53
N ARG A 147 -6.56 -7.49 -9.32
CA ARG A 147 -5.40 -8.01 -10.04
C ARG A 147 -5.08 -6.98 -11.12
N GLY A 148 -3.89 -6.40 -10.99
CA GLY A 148 -3.18 -5.94 -12.16
C GLY A 148 -3.53 -4.55 -12.64
N LEU A 149 -2.74 -3.60 -12.24
CA LEU A 149 -2.16 -2.68 -13.20
C LEU A 149 -0.71 -3.15 -13.40
N PHE A 150 -0.54 -4.18 -14.23
CA PHE A 150 0.75 -4.42 -14.84
C PHE A 150 0.87 -3.36 -15.94
N ALA A 151 1.57 -2.27 -15.68
CA ALA A 151 2.05 -1.40 -16.72
C ALA A 151 3.33 -2.02 -17.28
N TYR A 152 3.29 -2.44 -18.53
CA TYR A 152 4.46 -2.81 -19.33
C TYR A 152 5.27 -1.57 -19.68
#